data_01817d3dc8e8589f112857115544a841
#
_entry.id   01817d3dc8e8589f112857115544a841
#
_cell.length_a   1.000
_cell.length_b   1.000
_cell.length_c   1.000
_cell.angle_alpha   90.00
_cell.angle_beta   90.00
_cell.angle_gamma   90.00
#
_symmetry.space_group_name_H-M   'P 1'
#
loop_
_entity.id
_entity.type
_entity.pdbx_description
1 polymer ?
#
loop_
_entity_poly.entity_id
_entity_poly.type
_entity_poly.pdbx_seq_one_letter_code
_entity_poly.pdbx_strand_id
1 'polypeptide(L)'
;MPGLAAAFLVVAAGGIYSTSGLLSLDSGELSTLLPDSREYLHSLAFSLGIAGISTGISLFLAVPLAVWIWRQNNFTLRDLYTIPLILPHIVAAFFVIAFFSQSGMISSLVQKLGLIQRPSDFPVLVFDASGRGIILAYVYKETSFVTLMILASLKKLPPGLMENARMFRSPPLQRFRSIILPHIGGSLWYSGIIIFLYSFGAYDIPYLLGSSSNPMLSIEAYRLFFTGSLSQRPAAILLLSFAWLISLVFLGLFIVSRVVFSPRQEEQSWQE
;
A
#
# COMPACT_ATOMS: atom_id res chain seq x y z
N MET A 1 -20.13 -13.19 -4.87
CA MET A 1 -20.14 -13.32 -3.41
C MET A 1 -19.19 -14.38 -2.83
N PRO A 2 -18.79 -15.50 -3.51
CA PRO A 2 -17.91 -16.52 -2.89
C PRO A 2 -16.52 -15.99 -2.50
N GLY A 3 -15.93 -15.06 -3.23
CA GLY A 3 -14.61 -14.50 -2.89
C GLY A 3 -14.59 -13.67 -1.60
N LEU A 4 -15.67 -12.97 -1.27
CA LEU A 4 -15.78 -12.25 0.00
C LEU A 4 -15.91 -13.21 1.19
N ALA A 5 -16.64 -14.30 1.02
CA ALA A 5 -16.76 -15.33 2.04
C ALA A 5 -15.41 -16.03 2.29
N ALA A 6 -14.66 -16.35 1.23
CA ALA A 6 -13.33 -16.94 1.36
C ALA A 6 -12.34 -15.97 2.04
N ALA A 7 -12.32 -14.70 1.66
CA ALA A 7 -11.49 -13.70 2.31
C ALA A 7 -11.85 -13.54 3.80
N PHE A 8 -13.13 -13.50 4.12
CA PHE A 8 -13.61 -13.45 5.50
C PHE A 8 -13.17 -14.67 6.31
N LEU A 9 -13.26 -15.87 5.74
CA LEU A 9 -12.83 -17.12 6.40
C LEU A 9 -11.32 -17.11 6.68
N VAL A 10 -10.50 -16.63 5.74
CA VAL A 10 -9.04 -16.54 5.94
C VAL A 10 -8.70 -15.55 7.05
N VAL A 11 -9.33 -14.37 7.05
CA VAL A 11 -9.14 -13.35 8.10
C VAL A 11 -9.62 -13.87 9.46
N ALA A 12 -10.77 -14.54 9.50
CA ALA A 12 -11.30 -15.12 10.72
C ALA A 12 -10.40 -16.26 11.25
N ALA A 13 -9.92 -17.14 10.39
CA ALA A 13 -9.02 -18.22 10.77
C ALA A 13 -7.69 -17.68 11.31
N GLY A 14 -7.10 -16.67 10.66
CA GLY A 14 -5.90 -15.99 11.16
C GLY A 14 -6.13 -15.33 12.53
N GLY A 15 -7.28 -14.71 12.72
CA GLY A 15 -7.66 -14.13 14.00
C GLY A 15 -7.88 -15.16 15.09
N ILE A 16 -8.57 -16.26 14.79
CA ILE A 16 -8.77 -17.36 15.74
C ILE A 16 -7.42 -17.96 16.14
N TYR A 17 -6.52 -18.19 15.19
CA TYR A 17 -5.19 -18.71 15.47
C TYR A 17 -4.39 -17.74 16.37
N SER A 18 -4.38 -16.46 16.04
CA SER A 18 -3.67 -15.43 16.82
C SER A 18 -4.25 -15.27 18.23
N THR A 19 -5.58 -15.22 18.38
CA THR A 19 -6.24 -15.08 19.68
C THR A 19 -6.11 -16.34 20.53
N SER A 20 -6.24 -17.54 19.95
CA SER A 20 -6.02 -18.79 20.68
C SER A 20 -4.56 -18.91 21.15
N GLY A 21 -3.60 -18.50 20.32
CA GLY A 21 -2.20 -18.42 20.71
C GLY A 21 -1.96 -17.45 21.87
N LEU A 22 -2.58 -16.27 21.87
CA LEU A 22 -2.47 -15.31 22.99
C LEU A 22 -3.11 -15.83 24.27
N LEU A 23 -4.26 -16.49 24.18
CA LEU A 23 -4.95 -17.08 25.34
C LEU A 23 -4.21 -18.29 25.94
N SER A 24 -3.36 -18.94 25.15
CA SER A 24 -2.53 -20.06 25.62
C SER A 24 -1.21 -19.62 26.29
N LEU A 25 -0.87 -18.32 26.23
CA LEU A 25 0.32 -17.79 26.88
C LEU A 25 0.13 -17.77 28.40
N ASP A 26 1.08 -18.37 29.10
CA ASP A 26 1.13 -18.28 30.57
C ASP A 26 1.70 -16.92 31.00
N SER A 27 1.35 -16.46 32.21
CA SER A 27 1.85 -15.21 32.77
C SER A 27 3.38 -15.13 32.84
N GLY A 28 4.04 -16.29 32.98
CA GLY A 28 5.49 -16.43 32.93
C GLY A 28 6.06 -16.14 31.53
N GLU A 29 5.43 -16.63 30.48
CA GLU A 29 5.84 -16.36 29.10
C GLU A 29 5.65 -14.89 28.71
N LEU A 30 4.54 -14.30 29.15
CA LEU A 30 4.27 -12.89 28.90
C LEU A 30 5.35 -11.97 29.52
N SER A 31 5.83 -12.31 30.70
CA SER A 31 6.92 -11.56 31.37
C SER A 31 8.24 -11.62 30.63
N THR A 32 8.54 -12.74 29.90
CA THR A 32 9.76 -12.91 29.11
C THR A 32 9.73 -12.10 27.81
N LEU A 33 8.54 -11.68 27.34
CA LEU A 33 8.37 -10.87 26.14
C LEU A 33 8.56 -9.37 26.36
N LEU A 34 8.45 -8.91 27.61
CA LEU A 34 8.53 -7.49 27.97
C LEU A 34 9.90 -6.83 27.71
N PRO A 35 11.05 -7.49 27.90
CA PRO A 35 12.36 -6.89 27.63
C PRO A 35 12.53 -6.40 26.19
N ASP A 36 11.97 -7.12 25.22
CA ASP A 36 12.11 -6.83 23.78
C ASP A 36 10.99 -5.93 23.25
N SER A 37 10.10 -5.47 24.13
CA SER A 37 8.91 -4.67 23.72
C SER A 37 9.26 -3.41 22.93
N ARG A 38 10.41 -2.77 23.20
CA ARG A 38 10.86 -1.58 22.45
C ARG A 38 11.22 -1.91 21.01
N GLU A 39 11.84 -3.05 20.74
CA GLU A 39 12.21 -3.52 19.41
C GLU A 39 10.94 -3.82 18.61
N TYR A 40 9.97 -4.48 19.23
CA TYR A 40 8.69 -4.79 18.58
C TYR A 40 7.87 -3.55 18.26
N LEU A 41 7.82 -2.59 19.18
CA LEU A 41 7.17 -1.30 18.94
C LEU A 41 7.87 -0.50 17.84
N HIS A 42 9.19 -0.58 17.76
CA HIS A 42 9.97 0.03 16.69
C HIS A 42 9.63 -0.58 15.32
N SER A 43 9.62 -1.92 15.21
CA SER A 43 9.24 -2.63 13.98
C SER A 43 7.80 -2.34 13.56
N LEU A 44 6.88 -2.21 14.52
CA LEU A 44 5.50 -1.80 14.28
C LEU A 44 5.43 -0.36 13.73
N ALA A 45 6.08 0.59 14.42
CA ALA A 45 6.10 1.98 14.00
C ALA A 45 6.76 2.16 12.63
N PHE A 46 7.85 1.42 12.38
CA PHE A 46 8.52 1.41 11.08
C PHE A 46 7.61 0.88 9.98
N SER A 47 6.90 -0.23 10.21
CA SER A 47 5.94 -0.80 9.24
C SER A 47 4.79 0.16 8.94
N LEU A 48 4.23 0.80 9.97
CA LEU A 48 3.17 1.81 9.80
C LEU A 48 3.70 3.02 9.02
N GLY A 49 4.93 3.46 9.30
CA GLY A 49 5.60 4.55 8.59
C GLY A 49 5.81 4.24 7.11
N ILE A 50 6.38 3.07 6.80
CA ILE A 50 6.59 2.62 5.41
C ILE A 50 5.26 2.54 4.67
N ALA A 51 4.26 1.86 5.24
CA ALA A 51 2.94 1.72 4.62
C ALA A 51 2.26 3.09 4.42
N GLY A 52 2.32 3.98 5.42
CA GLY A 52 1.73 5.31 5.34
C GLY A 52 2.39 6.20 4.29
N ILE A 53 3.73 6.22 4.25
CA ILE A 53 4.49 7.01 3.27
C ILE A 53 4.26 6.48 1.86
N SER A 54 4.34 5.16 1.65
CA SER A 54 4.10 4.55 0.33
C SER A 54 2.69 4.84 -0.16
N THR A 55 1.68 4.65 0.70
CA THR A 55 0.28 4.96 0.38
C THR A 55 0.10 6.44 0.03
N GLY A 56 0.63 7.36 0.85
CA GLY A 56 0.52 8.79 0.61
C GLY A 56 1.12 9.22 -0.71
N ILE A 57 2.34 8.75 -1.03
CA ILE A 57 3.01 9.04 -2.30
C ILE A 57 2.23 8.42 -3.47
N SER A 58 1.77 7.17 -3.34
CA SER A 58 1.00 6.49 -4.39
C SER A 58 -0.30 7.20 -4.72
N LEU A 59 -1.06 7.63 -3.71
CA LEU A 59 -2.28 8.42 -3.89
C LEU A 59 -1.98 9.77 -4.57
N PHE A 60 -0.93 10.44 -4.13
CA PHE A 60 -0.53 11.73 -4.69
C PHE A 60 -0.13 11.65 -6.17
N LEU A 61 0.62 10.61 -6.55
CA LEU A 61 1.05 10.40 -7.94
C LEU A 61 -0.07 9.86 -8.83
N ALA A 62 -0.94 9.00 -8.30
CA ALA A 62 -2.01 8.37 -9.06
C ALA A 62 -3.08 9.36 -9.55
N VAL A 63 -3.40 10.40 -8.75
CA VAL A 63 -4.43 11.39 -9.13
C VAL A 63 -4.09 12.13 -10.43
N PRO A 64 -2.94 12.83 -10.54
CA PRO A 64 -2.60 13.52 -11.78
C PRO A 64 -2.42 12.55 -12.95
N LEU A 65 -1.84 11.37 -12.71
CA LEU A 65 -1.66 10.34 -13.73
C LEU A 65 -3.00 9.86 -14.28
N ALA A 66 -3.95 9.51 -13.42
CA ALA A 66 -5.28 9.07 -13.84
C ALA A 66 -6.04 10.15 -14.61
N VAL A 67 -6.01 11.40 -14.12
CA VAL A 67 -6.67 12.53 -14.81
C VAL A 67 -6.03 12.80 -16.17
N TRP A 68 -4.72 12.69 -16.27
CA TRP A 68 -4.00 12.85 -17.53
C TRP A 68 -4.37 11.76 -18.54
N ILE A 69 -4.34 10.47 -18.16
CA ILE A 69 -4.72 9.33 -19.01
C ILE A 69 -6.20 9.47 -19.45
N TRP A 70 -7.09 9.81 -18.51
CA TRP A 70 -8.52 9.97 -18.80
C TRP A 70 -8.79 11.04 -19.85
N ARG A 71 -8.03 12.15 -19.81
CA ARG A 71 -8.16 13.24 -20.81
C ARG A 71 -7.65 12.87 -22.18
N GLN A 72 -6.62 12.04 -22.27
CA GLN A 72 -6.02 11.65 -23.53
C GLN A 72 -6.88 10.64 -24.32
N ASN A 73 -7.77 9.92 -23.62
CA ASN A 73 -8.59 8.84 -24.19
C ASN A 73 -7.78 7.83 -25.05
N ASN A 74 -6.51 7.61 -24.67
CA ASN A 74 -5.57 6.78 -25.43
C ASN A 74 -5.46 5.38 -24.80
N PHE A 75 -5.85 4.35 -25.56
CA PHE A 75 -5.82 2.97 -25.11
C PHE A 75 -4.40 2.46 -24.83
N THR A 76 -3.41 2.85 -25.61
CA THR A 76 -2.02 2.43 -25.42
C THR A 76 -1.45 2.93 -24.10
N LEU A 77 -1.72 4.17 -23.72
CA LEU A 77 -1.33 4.71 -22.41
C LEU A 77 -2.00 3.96 -21.28
N ARG A 78 -3.27 3.59 -21.46
CA ARG A 78 -4.02 2.80 -20.48
C ARG A 78 -3.36 1.42 -20.26
N ASP A 79 -2.93 0.76 -21.31
CA ASP A 79 -2.32 -0.57 -21.20
C ASP A 79 -0.94 -0.49 -20.54
N LEU A 80 -0.17 0.55 -20.85
CA LEU A 80 1.18 0.74 -20.32
C LEU A 80 1.21 0.88 -18.78
N TYR A 81 0.30 1.65 -18.17
CA TYR A 81 0.29 1.83 -16.72
C TYR A 81 -0.22 0.59 -15.96
N THR A 82 -0.85 -0.37 -16.64
CA THR A 82 -1.28 -1.63 -16.02
C THR A 82 -0.15 -2.66 -15.91
N ILE A 83 0.96 -2.48 -16.62
CA ILE A 83 2.11 -3.40 -16.61
C ILE A 83 2.59 -3.70 -15.17
N PRO A 84 2.78 -2.71 -14.27
CA PRO A 84 3.22 -3.00 -12.92
C PRO A 84 2.26 -3.90 -12.12
N LEU A 85 0.97 -3.93 -12.47
CA LEU A 85 -0.01 -4.77 -11.78
C LEU A 85 0.12 -6.25 -12.16
N ILE A 86 0.53 -6.52 -13.39
CA ILE A 86 0.71 -7.89 -13.92
C ILE A 86 1.96 -8.53 -13.31
N LEU A 87 2.98 -7.73 -13.01
CA LEU A 87 4.24 -8.23 -12.48
C LEU A 87 4.07 -8.78 -11.04
N PRO A 88 4.61 -9.98 -10.72
CA PRO A 88 4.72 -10.43 -9.34
C PRO A 88 5.47 -9.43 -8.45
N HIS A 89 5.15 -9.37 -7.17
CA HIS A 89 5.79 -8.42 -6.24
C HIS A 89 7.30 -8.62 -6.12
N ILE A 90 7.74 -9.86 -6.13
CA ILE A 90 9.15 -10.25 -6.17
C ILE A 90 9.87 -9.61 -7.38
N VAL A 91 9.25 -9.62 -8.57
CA VAL A 91 9.83 -9.01 -9.77
C VAL A 91 9.96 -7.50 -9.61
N ALA A 92 8.97 -6.84 -9.00
CA ALA A 92 9.06 -5.41 -8.70
C ALA A 92 10.23 -5.08 -7.76
N ALA A 93 10.49 -5.92 -6.74
CA ALA A 93 11.65 -5.77 -5.87
C ALA A 93 12.97 -5.92 -6.64
N PHE A 94 13.08 -6.93 -7.51
CA PHE A 94 14.27 -7.08 -8.36
C PHE A 94 14.45 -5.91 -9.33
N PHE A 95 13.36 -5.33 -9.85
CA PHE A 95 13.42 -4.11 -10.64
C PHE A 95 14.06 -2.98 -9.84
N VAL A 96 13.60 -2.76 -8.61
CA VAL A 96 14.18 -1.72 -7.75
C VAL A 96 15.65 -1.97 -7.48
N ILE A 97 16.07 -3.21 -7.23
CA ILE A 97 17.50 -3.55 -7.07
C ILE A 97 18.28 -3.25 -8.35
N ALA A 98 17.79 -3.70 -9.50
CA ALA A 98 18.49 -3.54 -10.78
C ALA A 98 18.66 -2.07 -11.19
N PHE A 99 17.69 -1.22 -10.87
CA PHE A 99 17.73 0.19 -11.24
C PHE A 99 18.39 1.08 -10.18
N PHE A 100 18.08 0.89 -8.90
CA PHE A 100 18.36 1.84 -7.83
C PHE A 100 19.47 1.40 -6.87
N SER A 101 20.07 0.21 -7.03
CA SER A 101 21.25 -0.16 -6.25
C SER A 101 22.46 0.67 -6.65
N GLN A 102 23.47 0.73 -5.78
CA GLN A 102 24.73 1.42 -6.08
C GLN A 102 25.46 0.85 -7.32
N SER A 103 25.26 -0.44 -7.62
CA SER A 103 25.71 -1.09 -8.85
C SER A 103 24.64 -1.15 -9.95
N GLY A 104 23.53 -0.45 -9.77
CA GLY A 104 22.38 -0.51 -10.68
C GLY A 104 22.52 0.36 -11.92
N MET A 105 21.50 0.26 -12.77
CA MET A 105 21.48 0.97 -14.07
C MET A 105 21.55 2.48 -13.93
N ILE A 106 20.84 3.06 -12.95
CA ILE A 106 20.83 4.52 -12.72
C ILE A 106 22.20 4.98 -12.22
N SER A 107 22.81 4.29 -11.27
CA SER A 107 24.16 4.58 -10.80
C SER A 107 25.18 4.56 -11.94
N SER A 108 25.12 3.53 -12.79
CA SER A 108 26.00 3.40 -13.97
C SER A 108 25.79 4.52 -14.96
N LEU A 109 24.54 4.96 -15.19
CA LEU A 109 24.24 6.09 -16.08
C LEU A 109 24.78 7.41 -15.49
N VAL A 110 24.55 7.67 -14.22
CA VAL A 110 25.04 8.89 -13.51
C VAL A 110 26.55 8.94 -13.52
N GLN A 111 27.23 7.79 -13.38
CA GLN A 111 28.68 7.69 -13.48
C GLN A 111 29.16 7.99 -14.92
N LYS A 112 28.52 7.44 -15.94
CA LYS A 112 28.84 7.73 -17.36
C LYS A 112 28.66 9.20 -17.72
N LEU A 113 27.73 9.89 -17.07
CA LEU A 113 27.51 11.33 -17.21
C LEU A 113 28.53 12.19 -16.43
N GLY A 114 29.45 11.55 -15.71
CA GLY A 114 30.50 12.24 -14.93
C GLY A 114 30.00 12.92 -13.65
N LEU A 115 28.78 12.63 -13.21
CA LEU A 115 28.17 13.23 -12.01
C LEU A 115 28.66 12.57 -10.71
N ILE A 116 29.11 11.32 -10.78
CA ILE A 116 29.77 10.58 -9.70
C ILE A 116 31.02 9.89 -10.23
N GLN A 117 32.03 9.71 -9.36
CA GLN A 117 33.27 9.07 -9.75
C GLN A 117 33.25 7.56 -9.54
N ARG A 118 32.60 7.10 -8.49
CA ARG A 118 32.53 5.68 -8.11
C ARG A 118 31.07 5.27 -7.87
N PRO A 119 30.71 4.02 -8.09
CA PRO A 119 29.38 3.50 -7.74
C PRO A 119 28.99 3.74 -6.26
N SER A 120 29.98 3.73 -5.36
CA SER A 120 29.79 4.02 -3.92
C SER A 120 29.35 5.45 -3.62
N ASP A 121 29.57 6.39 -4.54
CA ASP A 121 29.13 7.79 -4.39
C ASP A 121 27.62 7.95 -4.66
N PHE A 122 27.00 6.92 -5.26
CA PHE A 122 25.56 6.88 -5.45
C PHE A 122 24.86 6.62 -4.10
N PRO A 123 23.75 7.34 -3.79
CA PRO A 123 23.07 7.17 -2.52
C PRO A 123 22.59 5.74 -2.32
N VAL A 124 22.69 5.24 -1.09
CA VAL A 124 22.16 3.92 -0.71
C VAL A 124 20.64 4.02 -0.66
N LEU A 125 19.96 3.54 -1.71
CA LEU A 125 18.50 3.54 -1.82
C LEU A 125 17.89 2.15 -1.56
N VAL A 126 18.70 1.09 -1.68
CA VAL A 126 18.30 -0.30 -1.49
C VAL A 126 19.07 -0.89 -0.32
N PHE A 127 18.45 -1.73 0.48
CA PHE A 127 18.99 -2.32 1.69
C PHE A 127 19.34 -1.29 2.78
N ASP A 128 18.72 -0.13 2.73
CA ASP A 128 18.95 0.94 3.70
C ASP A 128 18.04 0.81 4.93
N ALA A 129 18.51 1.34 6.05
CA ALA A 129 17.76 1.30 7.31
C ALA A 129 16.48 2.13 7.31
N SER A 130 16.33 3.08 6.36
CA SER A 130 15.14 3.91 6.22
C SER A 130 14.05 3.26 5.37
N GLY A 131 14.32 2.13 4.70
CA GLY A 131 13.36 1.42 3.87
C GLY A 131 13.02 2.11 2.55
N ARG A 132 13.90 2.95 2.00
CA ARG A 132 13.66 3.70 0.75
C ARG A 132 13.38 2.76 -0.42
N GLY A 133 14.13 1.66 -0.52
CA GLY A 133 13.91 0.65 -1.56
C GLY A 133 12.52 0.01 -1.45
N ILE A 134 12.06 -0.26 -0.23
CA ILE A 134 10.72 -0.80 0.02
C ILE A 134 9.65 0.20 -0.44
N ILE A 135 9.80 1.49 -0.06
CA ILE A 135 8.89 2.56 -0.48
C ILE A 135 8.85 2.67 -2.00
N LEU A 136 9.99 2.66 -2.68
CA LEU A 136 10.07 2.73 -4.15
C LEU A 136 9.31 1.58 -4.81
N ALA A 137 9.48 0.36 -4.33
CA ALA A 137 8.80 -0.81 -4.88
C ALA A 137 7.28 -0.75 -4.67
N TYR A 138 6.84 -0.34 -3.49
CA TYR A 138 5.41 -0.15 -3.23
C TYR A 138 4.83 0.96 -4.08
N VAL A 139 5.45 2.15 -4.10
CA VAL A 139 4.98 3.30 -4.90
C VAL A 139 4.85 2.92 -6.37
N TYR A 140 5.82 2.19 -6.93
CA TYR A 140 5.76 1.72 -8.32
C TYR A 140 4.51 0.88 -8.60
N LYS A 141 4.18 -0.06 -7.75
CA LYS A 141 3.02 -0.94 -7.93
C LYS A 141 1.69 -0.29 -7.54
N GLU A 142 1.66 0.32 -6.39
CA GLU A 142 0.45 0.88 -5.80
C GLU A 142 -0.10 2.07 -6.59
N THR A 143 0.79 2.93 -7.12
CA THR A 143 0.37 4.03 -7.99
C THR A 143 -0.43 3.51 -9.19
N SER A 144 -0.01 2.41 -9.80
CA SER A 144 -0.74 1.78 -10.90
C SER A 144 -2.11 1.27 -10.48
N PHE A 145 -2.21 0.62 -9.31
CA PHE A 145 -3.48 0.14 -8.76
C PHE A 145 -4.46 1.30 -8.49
N VAL A 146 -4.00 2.32 -7.79
CA VAL A 146 -4.82 3.50 -7.47
C VAL A 146 -5.27 4.21 -8.75
N THR A 147 -4.37 4.34 -9.73
CA THR A 147 -4.69 4.93 -11.04
C THR A 147 -5.82 4.17 -11.72
N LEU A 148 -5.79 2.84 -11.69
CA LEU A 148 -6.86 2.02 -12.25
C LEU A 148 -8.21 2.25 -11.55
N MET A 149 -8.19 2.32 -10.22
CA MET A 149 -9.38 2.58 -9.41
C MET A 149 -9.99 3.96 -9.70
N ILE A 150 -9.15 4.98 -9.83
CA ILE A 150 -9.57 6.34 -10.20
C ILE A 150 -10.15 6.36 -11.61
N LEU A 151 -9.50 5.72 -12.58
CA LEU A 151 -9.99 5.65 -13.96
C LEU A 151 -11.33 4.94 -14.06
N ALA A 152 -11.53 3.87 -13.29
CA ALA A 152 -12.81 3.18 -13.21
C ALA A 152 -13.93 4.10 -12.68
N SER A 153 -13.61 4.97 -11.73
CA SER A 153 -14.53 5.98 -11.22
C SER A 153 -14.79 7.07 -12.28
N LEU A 154 -13.75 7.63 -12.88
CA LEU A 154 -13.87 8.70 -13.88
C LEU A 154 -14.68 8.29 -15.12
N LYS A 155 -14.70 7.00 -15.48
CA LYS A 155 -15.56 6.48 -16.55
C LYS A 155 -17.05 6.59 -16.26
N LYS A 156 -17.42 6.66 -14.99
CA LYS A 156 -18.83 6.81 -14.54
C LYS A 156 -19.26 8.28 -14.44
N LEU A 157 -18.33 9.22 -14.67
CA LEU A 157 -18.66 10.64 -14.64
C LEU A 157 -19.58 10.98 -15.82
N PRO A 158 -20.76 11.61 -15.58
CA PRO A 158 -21.67 12.00 -16.65
C PRO A 158 -20.98 12.91 -17.68
N PRO A 159 -21.05 12.60 -18.99
CA PRO A 159 -20.32 13.35 -20.04
C PRO A 159 -20.66 14.83 -20.03
N GLY A 160 -21.95 15.17 -19.92
CA GLY A 160 -22.43 16.55 -19.94
C GLY A 160 -21.95 17.41 -18.78
N LEU A 161 -21.54 16.82 -17.66
CA LEU A 161 -21.10 17.60 -16.48
C LEU A 161 -19.82 18.40 -16.77
N MET A 162 -18.86 17.79 -17.46
CA MET A 162 -17.60 18.45 -17.84
C MET A 162 -17.81 19.45 -18.98
N GLU A 163 -18.72 19.18 -19.91
CA GLU A 163 -19.08 20.08 -21.02
C GLU A 163 -19.78 21.31 -20.49
N ASN A 164 -20.78 21.17 -19.65
CA ASN A 164 -21.47 22.27 -19.01
C ASN A 164 -20.50 23.17 -18.23
N ALA A 165 -19.59 22.58 -17.44
CA ALA A 165 -18.57 23.36 -16.73
C ALA A 165 -17.63 24.15 -17.67
N ARG A 166 -17.36 23.63 -18.88
CA ARG A 166 -16.60 24.36 -19.91
C ARG A 166 -17.42 25.50 -20.52
N MET A 167 -18.70 25.30 -20.78
CA MET A 167 -19.60 26.33 -21.29
C MET A 167 -19.69 27.53 -20.34
N PHE A 168 -19.73 27.27 -19.03
CA PHE A 168 -19.65 28.32 -18.00
C PHE A 168 -18.21 28.89 -17.78
N ARG A 169 -17.25 28.59 -18.67
CA ARG A 169 -15.85 29.06 -18.60
C ARG A 169 -15.17 28.78 -17.26
N SER A 170 -15.60 27.73 -16.55
CA SER A 170 -15.01 27.35 -15.28
C SER A 170 -13.50 27.01 -15.45
N PRO A 171 -12.58 27.58 -14.63
CA PRO A 171 -11.15 27.33 -14.76
C PRO A 171 -10.81 25.86 -14.44
N PRO A 172 -9.71 25.31 -14.99
CA PRO A 172 -9.34 23.90 -14.83
C PRO A 172 -9.23 23.44 -13.37
N LEU A 173 -8.68 24.28 -12.50
CA LEU A 173 -8.53 23.98 -11.08
C LEU A 173 -9.88 23.89 -10.35
N GLN A 174 -10.82 24.77 -10.71
CA GLN A 174 -12.17 24.73 -10.15
C GLN A 174 -12.90 23.45 -10.59
N ARG A 175 -12.82 23.07 -11.87
CA ARG A 175 -13.39 21.81 -12.37
C ARG A 175 -12.79 20.58 -11.66
N PHE A 176 -11.48 20.60 -11.42
CA PHE A 176 -10.80 19.55 -10.67
C PHE A 176 -11.35 19.44 -9.23
N ARG A 177 -11.39 20.57 -8.51
CA ARG A 177 -11.82 20.60 -7.10
C ARG A 177 -13.31 20.34 -6.90
N SER A 178 -14.17 20.85 -7.80
CA SER A 178 -15.61 20.81 -7.63
C SER A 178 -16.30 19.62 -8.32
N ILE A 179 -15.65 18.98 -9.30
CA ILE A 179 -16.23 17.87 -10.07
C ILE A 179 -15.39 16.62 -9.92
N ILE A 180 -14.11 16.67 -10.30
CA ILE A 180 -13.28 15.48 -10.38
C ILE A 180 -12.99 14.93 -8.98
N LEU A 181 -12.45 15.76 -8.10
CA LEU A 181 -11.98 15.34 -6.77
C LEU A 181 -13.11 14.76 -5.89
N PRO A 182 -14.31 15.37 -5.80
CA PRO A 182 -15.43 14.76 -5.08
C PRO A 182 -15.86 13.43 -5.69
N HIS A 183 -15.88 13.34 -7.04
CA HIS A 183 -16.30 12.12 -7.74
C HIS A 183 -15.36 10.93 -7.51
N ILE A 184 -14.04 11.17 -7.46
CA ILE A 184 -13.03 10.12 -7.22
C ILE A 184 -12.75 9.89 -5.74
N GLY A 185 -13.29 10.71 -4.83
CA GLY A 185 -12.98 10.69 -3.40
C GLY A 185 -13.20 9.32 -2.75
N GLY A 186 -14.31 8.65 -3.09
CA GLY A 186 -14.58 7.29 -2.64
C GLY A 186 -13.54 6.28 -3.14
N SER A 187 -13.15 6.37 -4.41
CA SER A 187 -12.13 5.49 -4.99
C SER A 187 -10.76 5.71 -4.37
N LEU A 188 -10.39 6.96 -4.06
CA LEU A 188 -9.16 7.30 -3.35
C LEU A 188 -9.14 6.71 -1.94
N TRP A 189 -10.23 6.86 -1.21
CA TRP A 189 -10.35 6.35 0.14
C TRP A 189 -10.23 4.83 0.18
N TYR A 190 -11.02 4.12 -0.65
CA TYR A 190 -10.99 2.66 -0.67
C TYR A 190 -9.66 2.09 -1.17
N SER A 191 -9.10 2.65 -2.23
CA SER A 191 -7.80 2.21 -2.71
C SER A 191 -6.70 2.51 -1.71
N GLY A 192 -6.75 3.65 -1.01
CA GLY A 192 -5.81 4.02 0.04
C GLY A 192 -5.78 3.01 1.19
N ILE A 193 -6.96 2.60 1.70
CA ILE A 193 -7.03 1.56 2.74
C ILE A 193 -6.47 0.23 2.23
N ILE A 194 -6.82 -0.18 1.01
CA ILE A 194 -6.37 -1.45 0.44
C ILE A 194 -4.85 -1.49 0.32
N ILE A 195 -4.23 -0.47 -0.29
CA ILE A 195 -2.77 -0.45 -0.46
C ILE A 195 -2.03 -0.28 0.86
N PHE A 196 -2.58 0.49 1.81
CA PHE A 196 -2.01 0.62 3.14
C PHE A 196 -1.95 -0.73 3.87
N LEU A 197 -3.08 -1.45 3.92
CA LEU A 197 -3.14 -2.77 4.56
C LEU A 197 -2.23 -3.77 3.88
N TYR A 198 -2.16 -3.73 2.55
CA TYR A 198 -1.26 -4.57 1.78
C TYR A 198 0.19 -4.28 2.15
N SER A 199 0.66 -3.03 2.06
CA SER A 199 2.05 -2.64 2.35
C SER A 199 2.43 -2.89 3.81
N PHE A 200 1.48 -2.74 4.75
CA PHE A 200 1.70 -3.01 6.16
C PHE A 200 1.93 -4.50 6.44
N GLY A 201 1.14 -5.38 5.80
CA GLY A 201 1.17 -6.83 6.05
C GLY A 201 2.08 -7.63 5.11
N ALA A 202 2.59 -7.03 4.02
CA ALA A 202 3.38 -7.74 3.03
C ALA A 202 4.74 -8.19 3.56
N TYR A 203 5.20 -9.34 3.06
CA TYR A 203 6.48 -9.95 3.44
C TYR A 203 7.51 -9.88 2.30
N ASP A 204 7.11 -10.12 1.06
CA ASP A 204 7.99 -10.36 -0.10
C ASP A 204 8.95 -9.20 -0.37
N ILE A 205 8.42 -7.98 -0.48
CA ILE A 205 9.20 -6.77 -0.79
C ILE A 205 10.13 -6.40 0.37
N PRO A 206 9.67 -6.34 1.64
CA PRO A 206 10.55 -6.09 2.79
C PRO A 206 11.64 -7.14 2.97
N TYR A 207 11.36 -8.40 2.67
CA TYR A 207 12.35 -9.48 2.75
C TYR A 207 13.51 -9.27 1.76
N LEU A 208 13.20 -8.81 0.54
CA LEU A 208 14.20 -8.61 -0.51
C LEU A 208 14.93 -7.26 -0.44
N LEU A 209 14.27 -6.20 0.03
CA LEU A 209 14.77 -4.82 -0.05
C LEU A 209 15.09 -4.21 1.31
N GLY A 210 14.63 -4.83 2.39
CA GLY A 210 14.81 -4.33 3.74
C GLY A 210 16.23 -4.51 4.27
N SER A 211 16.52 -3.77 5.34
CA SER A 211 17.74 -3.90 6.12
C SER A 211 17.49 -4.79 7.34
N SER A 212 18.49 -5.56 7.74
CA SER A 212 18.45 -6.35 8.97
C SER A 212 18.45 -5.49 10.25
N SER A 213 18.85 -4.22 10.16
CA SER A 213 18.87 -3.30 11.31
C SER A 213 17.48 -2.77 11.69
N ASN A 214 16.58 -2.63 10.72
CA ASN A 214 15.21 -2.13 10.93
C ASN A 214 14.21 -3.02 10.17
N PRO A 215 13.92 -4.22 10.70
CA PRO A 215 12.97 -5.13 10.05
C PRO A 215 11.54 -4.61 10.19
N MET A 216 10.74 -4.77 9.13
CA MET A 216 9.30 -4.60 9.23
C MET A 216 8.67 -5.70 10.11
N LEU A 217 7.50 -5.40 10.66
CA LEU A 217 6.78 -6.30 11.58
C LEU A 217 6.58 -7.71 11.01
N SER A 218 6.26 -7.82 9.72
CA SER A 218 6.09 -9.09 9.00
C SER A 218 7.39 -9.90 8.94
N ILE A 219 8.52 -9.24 8.75
CA ILE A 219 9.85 -9.88 8.74
C ILE A 219 10.26 -10.32 10.13
N GLU A 220 10.02 -9.48 11.14
CA GLU A 220 10.32 -9.80 12.52
C GLU A 220 9.49 -11.00 13.02
N ALA A 221 8.18 -10.99 12.76
CA ALA A 221 7.31 -12.11 13.09
C ALA A 221 7.76 -13.41 12.40
N TYR A 222 8.14 -13.35 11.12
CA TYR A 222 8.68 -14.51 10.39
C TYR A 222 9.98 -15.01 11.02
N ARG A 223 10.91 -14.11 11.34
CA ARG A 223 12.21 -14.45 11.96
C ARG A 223 11.99 -15.19 13.28
N LEU A 224 11.18 -14.62 14.16
CA LEU A 224 10.90 -15.21 15.47
C LEU A 224 10.20 -16.58 15.38
N PHE A 225 9.32 -16.75 14.40
CA PHE A 225 8.54 -17.99 14.29
C PHE A 225 9.31 -19.13 13.63
N PHE A 226 10.05 -18.87 12.54
CA PHE A 226 10.66 -19.90 11.70
C PHE A 226 12.16 -20.07 11.92
N THR A 227 12.90 -19.00 12.24
CA THR A 227 14.36 -19.04 12.39
C THR A 227 14.84 -18.90 13.83
N GLY A 228 13.96 -18.43 14.72
CA GLY A 228 14.22 -18.30 16.13
C GLY A 228 14.08 -19.63 16.91
N SER A 229 14.39 -19.58 18.21
CA SER A 229 14.15 -20.69 19.12
C SER A 229 12.66 -20.91 19.40
N LEU A 230 12.29 -22.10 19.88
CA LEU A 230 10.89 -22.38 20.26
C LEU A 230 10.35 -21.40 21.31
N SER A 231 11.21 -20.90 22.19
CA SER A 231 10.85 -19.91 23.21
C SER A 231 10.51 -18.52 22.64
N GLN A 232 10.85 -18.23 21.38
CA GLN A 232 10.53 -16.96 20.72
C GLN A 232 9.20 -16.99 19.95
N ARG A 233 8.61 -18.15 19.74
CA ARG A 233 7.32 -18.29 19.06
C ARG A 233 6.17 -17.50 19.69
N PRO A 234 6.04 -17.41 21.03
CA PRO A 234 5.03 -16.55 21.65
C PRO A 234 5.13 -15.09 21.25
N ALA A 235 6.35 -14.55 21.10
CA ALA A 235 6.57 -13.20 20.61
C ALA A 235 6.09 -13.02 19.17
N ALA A 236 6.36 -13.99 18.28
CA ALA A 236 5.86 -13.95 16.91
C ALA A 236 4.32 -13.93 16.86
N ILE A 237 3.66 -14.75 17.68
CA ILE A 237 2.20 -14.79 17.79
C ILE A 237 1.65 -13.45 18.27
N LEU A 238 2.31 -12.82 19.25
CA LEU A 238 1.96 -11.48 19.75
C LEU A 238 2.03 -10.43 18.62
N LEU A 239 3.11 -10.43 17.85
CA LEU A 239 3.28 -9.48 16.72
C LEU A 239 2.21 -9.69 15.64
N LEU A 240 1.92 -10.95 15.29
CA LEU A 240 0.87 -11.28 14.33
C LEU A 240 -0.52 -10.87 14.84
N SER A 241 -0.76 -10.98 16.15
CA SER A 241 -2.02 -10.54 16.77
C SER A 241 -2.18 -9.02 16.70
N PHE A 242 -1.13 -8.25 16.94
CA PHE A 242 -1.15 -6.80 16.74
C PHE A 242 -1.41 -6.42 15.28
N ALA A 243 -0.75 -7.08 14.33
CA ALA A 243 -0.98 -6.86 12.91
C ALA A 243 -2.44 -7.13 12.53
N TRP A 244 -3.01 -8.21 13.07
CA TRP A 244 -4.39 -8.57 12.84
C TRP A 244 -5.37 -7.55 13.44
N LEU A 245 -5.17 -7.10 14.67
CA LEU A 245 -5.98 -6.06 15.31
C LEU A 245 -5.97 -4.75 14.52
N ILE A 246 -4.81 -4.31 14.06
CA ILE A 246 -4.69 -3.12 13.21
C ILE A 246 -5.48 -3.33 11.92
N SER A 247 -5.36 -4.49 11.28
CA SER A 247 -6.11 -4.82 10.06
C SER A 247 -7.63 -4.79 10.30
N LEU A 248 -8.10 -5.25 11.46
CA LEU A 248 -9.52 -5.16 11.83
C LEU A 248 -10.00 -3.71 12.01
N VAL A 249 -9.18 -2.85 12.62
CA VAL A 249 -9.52 -1.41 12.76
C VAL A 249 -9.68 -0.79 11.37
N PHE A 250 -8.75 -1.02 10.45
CA PHE A 250 -8.84 -0.51 9.07
C PHE A 250 -10.01 -1.12 8.30
N LEU A 251 -10.30 -2.41 8.49
CA LEU A 251 -11.49 -3.04 7.92
C LEU A 251 -12.79 -2.42 8.45
N GLY A 252 -12.85 -2.13 9.76
CA GLY A 252 -13.95 -1.41 10.38
C GLY A 252 -14.13 -0.02 9.77
N LEU A 253 -13.04 0.74 9.63
CA LEU A 253 -13.05 2.04 8.96
C LEU A 253 -13.53 1.94 7.50
N PHE A 254 -13.11 0.88 6.79
CA PHE A 254 -13.57 0.62 5.43
C PHE A 254 -15.08 0.36 5.37
N ILE A 255 -15.61 -0.46 6.26
CA ILE A 255 -17.06 -0.79 6.32
C ILE A 255 -17.87 0.46 6.68
N VAL A 256 -17.46 1.20 7.72
CA VAL A 256 -18.13 2.44 8.14
C VAL A 256 -18.12 3.47 7.01
N SER A 257 -16.99 3.64 6.34
CA SER A 257 -16.88 4.59 5.23
C SER A 257 -17.77 4.23 4.06
N ARG A 258 -18.03 2.93 3.79
CA ARG A 258 -18.99 2.52 2.75
C ARG A 258 -20.41 2.98 3.07
N VAL A 259 -20.80 2.99 4.33
CA VAL A 259 -22.12 3.45 4.76
C VAL A 259 -22.23 4.97 4.62
N VAL A 260 -21.17 5.70 4.96
CA VAL A 260 -21.12 7.16 4.92
C VAL A 260 -21.01 7.71 3.49
N PHE A 261 -20.15 7.08 2.65
CA PHE A 261 -19.88 7.50 1.27
C PHE A 261 -20.71 6.74 0.22
N SER A 262 -21.58 5.80 0.63
CA SER A 262 -22.58 5.28 -0.29
C SER A 262 -23.42 6.47 -0.74
N PRO A 263 -23.46 6.81 -2.06
CA PRO A 263 -24.45 7.76 -2.52
C PRO A 263 -25.80 7.18 -2.06
N ARG A 264 -26.56 7.93 -1.28
CA ARG A 264 -27.99 7.67 -1.18
C ARG A 264 -28.45 7.58 -2.62
N GLN A 265 -28.71 6.37 -3.11
CA GLN A 265 -29.59 6.19 -4.23
C GLN A 265 -30.91 6.77 -3.71
N GLU A 266 -31.14 8.05 -3.98
CA GLU A 266 -32.48 8.55 -4.11
C GLU A 266 -33.06 7.63 -5.18
N GLU A 267 -33.86 6.67 -4.72
CA GLU A 267 -34.94 6.10 -5.47
C GLU A 267 -35.80 7.30 -5.88
N GLN A 268 -35.33 8.02 -6.92
CA GLN A 268 -36.23 8.84 -7.68
C GLN A 268 -37.12 7.83 -8.44
N SER A 269 -38.21 7.50 -7.77
CA SER A 269 -39.45 7.05 -8.36
C SER A 269 -39.80 7.99 -9.51
N TRP A 270 -39.24 7.74 -10.68
CA TRP A 270 -39.84 8.14 -11.96
C TRP A 270 -40.84 7.07 -12.34
N GLN A 271 -41.89 6.93 -11.49
CA GLN A 271 -43.18 6.42 -11.86
C GLN A 271 -44.10 7.64 -11.80
N GLU A 272 -44.23 8.30 -12.94
CA GLU A 272 -45.48 8.83 -13.48
C GLU A 272 -45.18 9.45 -14.84
#